data_fa373714ca17e928cc9e30c6d9c4e563
#
_entry.id   fa373714ca17e928cc9e30c6d9c4e563
#
_cell.length_a   1.000
_cell.length_b   1.000
_cell.length_c   1.000
_cell.angle_alpha   90.00
_cell.angle_beta   90.00
_cell.angle_gamma   90.00
#
_symmetry.space_group_name_H-M   'P 1'
#
loop_
_entity.id
_entity.type
_entity.pdbx_description
1 polymer ?
#
loop_
_entity_poly.entity_id
_entity_poly.type
_entity_poly.pdbx_seq_one_letter_code
_entity_poly.pdbx_strand_id
1 'polypeptide(L)'
;MAAVTQTLLSTFGSKYVLPQSGVTMNNGIMWFDPTPGGPNSLAPGKRCLTNYTPVVAQAVDGRRLAVGASGGRRILPAVAQLLSFVMDYGMDLDAAIRQPRIDASEGAVVIGDVRLPMQAREALRAQFDYEEARVQTLPMKFACPSVVLREGGTNSGATEIFQPWGDAVAEG
;
A
#
# COMPACT_ATOMS: atom_id res chain seq x y z
N MET A 1 17.14 8.13 -2.46
CA MET A 1 16.09 7.12 -2.25
C MET A 1 15.15 7.09 -3.42
N ALA A 2 14.56 5.94 -3.71
CA ALA A 2 13.51 5.78 -4.72
C ALA A 2 12.45 4.84 -4.20
N ALA A 3 11.19 5.09 -4.54
CA ALA A 3 10.07 4.17 -4.35
C ALA A 3 9.50 3.82 -5.72
N VAL A 4 9.43 2.55 -6.03
CA VAL A 4 8.92 2.04 -7.31
C VAL A 4 7.74 1.13 -7.04
N THR A 5 6.60 1.42 -7.66
CA THR A 5 5.43 0.55 -7.65
C THR A 5 5.17 0.05 -9.05
N GLN A 6 5.13 -1.27 -9.19
CA GLN A 6 4.90 -1.95 -10.46
C GLN A 6 3.92 -3.10 -10.28
N THR A 7 3.06 -3.33 -11.26
CA THR A 7 2.17 -4.49 -11.27
C THR A 7 1.81 -4.92 -12.69
N LEU A 8 1.49 -6.18 -12.81
CA LEU A 8 0.79 -6.73 -13.97
C LEU A 8 -0.74 -6.59 -13.86
N LEU A 9 -1.26 -6.29 -12.67
CA LEU A 9 -2.64 -6.20 -12.21
C LEU A 9 -3.32 -7.56 -12.04
N SER A 10 -3.41 -8.39 -13.06
CA SER A 10 -3.95 -9.75 -12.98
C SER A 10 -2.83 -10.79 -13.18
N THR A 11 -3.13 -12.04 -12.89
CA THR A 11 -2.18 -13.15 -13.10
C THR A 11 -1.64 -13.14 -14.53
N PHE A 12 -0.34 -12.92 -14.68
CA PHE A 12 0.37 -12.70 -15.95
C PHE A 12 -0.14 -11.48 -16.77
N GLY A 13 -0.76 -10.48 -16.14
CA GLY A 13 -1.20 -9.26 -16.79
C GLY A 13 -2.15 -9.49 -17.95
N SER A 14 -1.84 -8.90 -19.10
CA SER A 14 -2.56 -9.12 -20.37
C SER A 14 -2.25 -10.45 -21.03
N LYS A 15 -1.31 -11.22 -20.49
CA LYS A 15 -0.76 -12.47 -21.06
C LYS A 15 -0.01 -12.26 -22.39
N TYR A 16 0.30 -11.03 -22.72
CA TYR A 16 1.09 -10.68 -23.89
C TYR A 16 2.53 -10.35 -23.46
N VAL A 17 3.47 -11.02 -24.10
CA VAL A 17 4.91 -10.78 -23.89
C VAL A 17 5.48 -10.09 -25.11
N LEU A 18 6.19 -9.00 -24.91
CA LEU A 18 6.86 -8.27 -25.97
C LEU A 18 8.01 -9.14 -26.56
N PRO A 19 7.98 -9.49 -27.85
CA PRO A 19 8.97 -10.43 -28.41
C PRO A 19 10.42 -9.94 -28.30
N GLN A 20 10.64 -8.62 -28.39
CA GLN A 20 11.98 -8.02 -28.41
C GLN A 20 12.62 -7.93 -27.03
N SER A 21 11.83 -7.74 -25.97
CA SER A 21 12.34 -7.47 -24.62
C SER A 21 12.04 -8.57 -23.61
N GLY A 22 11.13 -9.51 -23.93
CA GLY A 22 10.63 -10.50 -22.97
C GLY A 22 9.75 -9.91 -21.87
N VAL A 23 9.40 -8.63 -21.93
CA VAL A 23 8.57 -7.95 -20.90
C VAL A 23 7.12 -8.39 -21.05
N THR A 24 6.55 -8.90 -19.95
CA THR A 24 5.12 -9.18 -19.87
C THR A 24 4.34 -7.89 -19.68
N MET A 25 3.34 -7.65 -20.51
CA MET A 25 2.52 -6.45 -20.47
C MET A 25 1.45 -6.56 -19.37
N ASN A 26 1.20 -5.43 -18.69
CA ASN A 26 0.15 -5.35 -17.68
C ASN A 26 -1.25 -5.38 -18.28
N ASN A 27 -2.24 -5.53 -17.42
CA ASN A 27 -3.67 -5.47 -17.75
C ASN A 27 -4.34 -4.21 -17.15
N GLY A 28 -3.64 -3.08 -17.16
CA GLY A 28 -4.09 -1.80 -16.59
C GLY A 28 -5.37 -1.24 -17.18
N ILE A 29 -5.81 -1.75 -18.33
CA ILE A 29 -7.10 -1.41 -18.91
C ILE A 29 -8.27 -1.69 -17.95
N MET A 30 -8.14 -2.63 -17.04
CA MET A 30 -9.16 -2.96 -16.04
C MET A 30 -9.40 -1.83 -15.01
N TRP A 31 -8.53 -0.83 -14.92
CA TRP A 31 -8.76 0.32 -14.05
C TRP A 31 -9.66 1.37 -14.66
N PHE A 32 -9.90 1.33 -15.96
CA PHE A 32 -10.88 2.23 -16.57
C PHE A 32 -12.31 1.85 -16.18
N ASP A 33 -13.16 2.87 -16.11
CA ASP A 33 -14.61 2.67 -16.03
C ASP A 33 -15.13 2.33 -17.44
N PRO A 34 -15.78 1.19 -17.62
CA PRO A 34 -16.39 0.84 -18.90
C PRO A 34 -17.59 1.73 -19.27
N THR A 35 -18.17 2.45 -18.31
CA THR A 35 -19.29 3.36 -18.55
C THR A 35 -18.81 4.62 -19.26
N PRO A 36 -19.36 4.95 -20.45
CA PRO A 36 -18.96 6.14 -21.19
C PRO A 36 -19.29 7.45 -20.45
N GLY A 37 -18.50 8.49 -20.71
CA GLY A 37 -18.78 9.86 -20.27
C GLY A 37 -18.22 10.24 -18.89
N GLY A 38 -17.77 9.29 -18.09
CA GLY A 38 -17.14 9.56 -16.80
C GLY A 38 -15.68 10.03 -16.93
N PRO A 39 -15.10 10.65 -15.87
CA PRO A 39 -13.72 11.11 -15.89
C PRO A 39 -12.71 9.98 -16.11
N ASN A 40 -13.02 8.77 -15.67
CA ASN A 40 -12.20 7.56 -15.83
C ASN A 40 -12.72 6.61 -16.93
N SER A 41 -13.64 7.05 -17.78
CA SER A 41 -14.15 6.21 -18.87
C SER A 41 -13.05 5.89 -19.88
N LEU A 42 -13.12 4.69 -20.46
CA LEU A 42 -12.20 4.22 -21.48
C LEU A 42 -12.29 5.11 -22.73
N ALA A 43 -11.14 5.64 -23.19
CA ALA A 43 -11.03 6.39 -24.43
C ALA A 43 -9.59 6.35 -24.97
N PRO A 44 -9.37 6.48 -26.31
CA PRO A 44 -8.03 6.53 -26.88
C PRO A 44 -7.16 7.65 -26.28
N GLY A 45 -5.89 7.36 -26.04
CA GLY A 45 -4.92 8.32 -25.49
C GLY A 45 -5.09 8.68 -24.01
N LYS A 46 -6.08 8.13 -23.34
CA LYS A 46 -6.38 8.41 -21.94
C LYS A 46 -5.56 7.54 -20.99
N ARG A 47 -5.18 8.12 -19.84
CA ARG A 47 -4.62 7.36 -18.69
C ARG A 47 -5.73 7.05 -17.71
N CYS A 48 -5.73 5.82 -17.20
CA CYS A 48 -6.65 5.42 -16.13
C CYS A 48 -6.25 6.04 -14.78
N LEU A 49 -7.19 6.14 -13.87
CA LEU A 49 -6.89 6.32 -12.45
C LEU A 49 -6.20 5.06 -11.93
N THR A 50 -5.22 5.25 -11.07
CA THR A 50 -4.49 4.15 -10.44
C THR A 50 -4.47 4.31 -8.94
N ASN A 51 -4.26 3.22 -8.24
CA ASN A 51 -4.11 3.15 -6.78
C ASN A 51 -2.65 3.14 -6.33
N TYR A 52 -1.72 3.41 -7.21
CA TYR A 52 -0.30 3.47 -6.88
C TYR A 52 0.00 4.67 -5.99
N THR A 53 0.73 4.41 -4.92
CA THR A 53 1.10 5.45 -3.95
C THR A 53 2.56 5.21 -3.51
N PRO A 54 3.53 5.23 -4.43
CA PRO A 54 4.93 5.26 -4.04
C PRO A 54 5.25 6.62 -3.43
N VAL A 55 5.86 6.64 -2.25
CA VAL A 55 6.18 7.86 -1.53
C VAL A 55 7.65 7.89 -1.15
N VAL A 56 8.28 9.06 -1.31
CA VAL A 56 9.55 9.41 -0.69
C VAL A 56 9.30 10.62 0.19
N ALA A 57 9.65 10.51 1.47
CA ALA A 57 9.46 11.57 2.46
C ALA A 57 10.77 11.92 3.15
N GLN A 58 10.90 13.16 3.60
CA GLN A 58 12.01 13.62 4.42
C GLN A 58 11.45 14.39 5.60
N ALA A 59 11.85 13.99 6.81
CA ALA A 59 11.54 14.69 8.05
C ALA A 59 12.48 15.90 8.25
N VAL A 60 12.06 16.81 9.11
CA VAL A 60 12.84 18.01 9.47
C VAL A 60 14.18 17.64 10.11
N ASP A 61 14.23 16.55 10.85
CA ASP A 61 15.43 16.00 11.49
C ASP A 61 16.41 15.30 10.53
N GLY A 62 16.06 15.25 9.23
CA GLY A 62 16.91 14.67 8.18
C GLY A 62 16.67 13.20 7.90
N ARG A 63 15.79 12.51 8.64
CA ARG A 63 15.35 11.16 8.31
C ARG A 63 14.67 11.14 6.94
N ARG A 64 14.95 10.10 6.17
CA ARG A 64 14.36 9.91 4.84
C ARG A 64 13.71 8.56 4.74
N LEU A 65 12.50 8.51 4.24
CA LEU A 65 11.70 7.30 4.10
C LEU A 65 11.31 7.12 2.63
N ALA A 66 11.39 5.89 2.15
CA ALA A 66 10.75 5.49 0.90
C ALA A 66 9.82 4.32 1.21
N VAL A 67 8.56 4.42 0.78
CA VAL A 67 7.52 3.45 1.07
C VAL A 67 6.62 3.21 -0.12
N GLY A 68 6.20 1.99 -0.29
CA GLY A 68 5.20 1.54 -1.23
C GLY A 68 4.43 0.37 -0.66
N ALA A 69 3.41 -0.09 -1.36
CA ALA A 69 2.64 -1.24 -0.95
C ALA A 69 2.02 -1.97 -2.14
N SER A 70 1.64 -3.23 -1.93
CA SER A 70 0.71 -3.96 -2.77
C SER A 70 -0.62 -4.16 -2.03
N GLY A 71 -1.76 -4.23 -2.76
CA GLY A 71 -3.05 -4.45 -2.10
C GLY A 71 -4.22 -3.68 -2.67
N GLY A 72 -4.14 -3.26 -3.92
CA GLY A 72 -5.26 -2.57 -4.58
C GLY A 72 -5.54 -1.20 -3.96
N ARG A 73 -6.80 -0.89 -3.73
CA ARG A 73 -7.24 0.40 -3.16
C ARG A 73 -6.74 0.60 -1.73
N ARG A 74 -6.44 -0.47 -0.99
CA ARG A 74 -5.91 -0.46 0.39
C ARG A 74 -4.49 0.08 0.51
N ILE A 75 -3.80 0.30 -0.63
CA ILE A 75 -2.42 0.83 -0.65
C ILE A 75 -2.35 2.20 -0.02
N LEU A 76 -3.22 3.12 -0.43
CA LEU A 76 -3.18 4.51 0.07
C LEU A 76 -3.31 4.62 1.59
N PRO A 77 -4.35 4.04 2.24
CA PRO A 77 -4.48 4.13 3.70
C PRO A 77 -3.33 3.42 4.44
N ALA A 78 -2.78 2.33 3.91
CA ALA A 78 -1.65 1.66 4.54
C ALA A 78 -0.37 2.50 4.48
N VAL A 79 -0.06 3.09 3.33
CA VAL A 79 1.10 3.98 3.15
C VAL A 79 0.97 5.22 4.02
N ALA A 80 -0.21 5.85 4.08
CA ALA A 80 -0.45 7.04 4.90
C ALA A 80 -0.26 6.77 6.39
N GLN A 81 -0.82 5.65 6.91
CA GLN A 81 -0.65 5.27 8.31
C GLN A 81 0.81 4.94 8.63
N LEU A 82 1.51 4.18 7.77
CA LEU A 82 2.90 3.84 8.00
C LEU A 82 3.81 5.08 7.99
N LEU A 83 3.56 6.03 7.07
CA LEU A 83 4.25 7.33 7.08
C LEU A 83 4.06 8.04 8.42
N SER A 84 2.83 8.15 8.90
CA SER A 84 2.53 8.80 10.17
C SER A 84 3.20 8.08 11.35
N PHE A 85 3.14 6.76 11.42
CA PHE A 85 3.79 6.01 12.48
C PHE A 85 5.30 6.30 12.59
N VAL A 86 6.00 6.37 11.45
CA VAL A 86 7.44 6.63 11.43
C VAL A 86 7.76 8.12 11.57
N MET A 87 7.06 8.99 10.82
CA MET A 87 7.45 10.39 10.70
C MET A 87 6.86 11.27 11.82
N ASP A 88 5.61 11.02 12.22
CA ASP A 88 4.93 11.83 13.23
C ASP A 88 5.10 11.24 14.64
N TYR A 89 4.99 9.93 14.78
CA TYR A 89 5.10 9.24 16.07
C TYR A 89 6.51 8.74 16.40
N GLY A 90 7.46 8.82 15.45
CA GLY A 90 8.86 8.43 15.67
C GLY A 90 9.08 6.95 15.94
N MET A 91 8.19 6.09 15.48
CA MET A 91 8.34 4.64 15.64
C MET A 91 9.50 4.12 14.78
N ASP A 92 10.21 3.12 15.29
CA ASP A 92 11.11 2.33 14.43
C ASP A 92 10.32 1.52 13.39
N LEU A 93 11.01 1.03 12.35
CA LEU A 93 10.33 0.36 11.24
C LEU A 93 9.63 -0.94 11.65
N ASP A 94 10.23 -1.74 12.54
CA ASP A 94 9.63 -3.00 12.97
C ASP A 94 8.36 -2.75 13.79
N ALA A 95 8.39 -1.79 14.71
CA ALA A 95 7.23 -1.35 15.45
C ALA A 95 6.15 -0.79 14.52
N ALA A 96 6.51 0.07 13.57
CA ALA A 96 5.57 0.71 12.66
C ALA A 96 4.86 -0.28 11.73
N ILE A 97 5.60 -1.22 11.13
CA ILE A 97 5.02 -2.21 10.20
C ILE A 97 4.05 -3.17 10.90
N ARG A 98 4.26 -3.42 12.20
CA ARG A 98 3.44 -4.31 13.02
C ARG A 98 2.22 -3.61 13.63
N GLN A 99 2.11 -2.28 13.53
CA GLN A 99 0.96 -1.57 14.07
C GLN A 99 -0.34 -2.06 13.45
N PRO A 100 -1.41 -2.20 14.26
CA PRO A 100 -2.74 -2.43 13.73
C PRO A 100 -3.18 -1.24 12.90
N ARG A 101 -3.82 -1.49 11.77
CA ARG A 101 -4.25 -0.48 10.81
C ARG A 101 -5.75 -0.49 10.62
N ILE A 102 -6.25 0.58 10.03
CA ILE A 102 -7.61 0.70 9.51
C ILE A 102 -7.57 0.77 7.98
N ASP A 103 -8.64 0.35 7.34
CA ASP A 103 -8.87 0.53 5.92
C ASP A 103 -10.29 1.06 5.67
N ALA A 104 -10.40 2.13 4.89
CA ALA A 104 -11.67 2.74 4.48
C ALA A 104 -11.72 2.91 2.96
N SER A 105 -11.02 2.08 2.20
CA SER A 105 -10.86 2.22 0.75
C SER A 105 -11.97 1.56 -0.06
N GLU A 106 -12.80 0.72 0.55
CA GLU A 106 -13.82 -0.08 -0.14
C GLU A 106 -15.25 0.34 0.24
N GLY A 107 -15.59 1.62 0.00
CA GLY A 107 -16.97 2.09 0.17
C GLY A 107 -17.29 2.63 1.56
N ALA A 108 -18.47 2.32 2.10
CA ALA A 108 -18.98 2.90 3.34
C ALA A 108 -18.45 2.20 4.60
N VAL A 109 -17.91 1.00 4.48
CA VAL A 109 -17.46 0.19 5.61
C VAL A 109 -16.00 0.53 5.95
N VAL A 110 -15.74 0.78 7.22
CA VAL A 110 -14.39 0.91 7.78
C VAL A 110 -13.96 -0.44 8.34
N ILE A 111 -12.86 -0.97 7.86
CA ILE A 111 -12.27 -2.22 8.34
C ILE A 111 -11.18 -1.89 9.36
N GLY A 112 -11.26 -2.43 10.56
CA GLY A 112 -10.22 -2.28 11.58
C GLY A 112 -9.54 -3.60 11.90
N ASP A 113 -8.23 -3.55 12.14
CA ASP A 113 -7.49 -4.71 12.65
C ASP A 113 -8.00 -5.07 14.04
N VAL A 114 -8.25 -6.35 14.30
CA VAL A 114 -8.71 -6.86 15.62
C VAL A 114 -7.76 -6.51 16.77
N ARG A 115 -6.50 -6.17 16.48
CA ARG A 115 -5.49 -5.75 17.47
C ARG A 115 -5.59 -4.28 17.86
N LEU A 116 -6.45 -3.49 17.21
CA LEU A 116 -6.69 -2.09 17.61
C LEU A 116 -7.15 -2.04 19.08
N PRO A 117 -6.73 -1.03 19.85
CA PRO A 117 -7.23 -0.81 21.21
C PRO A 117 -8.76 -0.81 21.24
N MET A 118 -9.35 -1.37 22.29
CA MET A 118 -10.81 -1.46 22.44
C MET A 118 -11.49 -0.09 22.30
N GLN A 119 -10.93 0.94 22.92
CA GLN A 119 -11.45 2.31 22.82
C GLN A 119 -11.48 2.83 21.37
N ALA A 120 -10.46 2.52 20.57
CA ALA A 120 -10.42 2.91 19.15
C ALA A 120 -11.49 2.17 18.34
N ARG A 121 -11.67 0.86 18.59
CA ARG A 121 -12.71 0.06 17.92
C ARG A 121 -14.12 0.53 18.27
N GLU A 122 -14.36 0.87 19.52
CA GLU A 122 -15.65 1.43 19.96
C GLU A 122 -15.94 2.79 19.32
N ALA A 123 -14.93 3.67 19.25
CA ALA A 123 -15.06 4.97 18.59
C ALA A 123 -15.37 4.82 17.08
N LEU A 124 -14.75 3.85 16.41
CA LEU A 124 -15.02 3.56 15.00
C LEU A 124 -16.45 3.03 14.81
N ARG A 125 -16.90 2.09 15.64
CA ARG A 125 -18.29 1.57 15.60
C ARG A 125 -19.34 2.61 15.86
N ALA A 126 -19.04 3.60 16.68
CA ALA A 126 -19.98 4.67 16.99
C ALA A 126 -20.19 5.66 15.82
N GLN A 127 -19.25 5.73 14.89
CA GLN A 127 -19.23 6.73 13.81
C GLN A 127 -19.40 6.15 12.41
N PHE A 128 -19.07 4.88 12.22
CA PHE A 128 -19.01 4.26 10.89
C PHE A 128 -19.67 2.87 10.90
N ASP A 129 -20.07 2.42 9.73
CA ASP A 129 -20.27 0.99 9.51
C ASP A 129 -18.91 0.30 9.59
N TYR A 130 -18.74 -0.58 10.58
CA TYR A 130 -17.43 -1.06 11.02
C TYR A 130 -17.34 -2.58 11.05
N GLU A 131 -16.31 -3.12 10.39
CA GLU A 131 -15.97 -4.54 10.36
C GLU A 131 -14.59 -4.76 10.97
N GLU A 132 -14.42 -5.84 11.75
CA GLU A 132 -13.12 -6.28 12.23
C GLU A 132 -12.52 -7.34 11.34
N ALA A 133 -11.23 -7.22 11.07
CA ALA A 133 -10.49 -8.21 10.32
C ALA A 133 -9.10 -8.47 10.92
N ARG A 134 -8.56 -9.65 10.65
CA ARG A 134 -7.16 -9.97 10.95
C ARG A 134 -6.29 -9.66 9.74
N VAL A 135 -5.06 -9.22 9.99
CA VAL A 135 -4.04 -9.23 8.95
C VAL A 135 -3.68 -10.68 8.66
N GLN A 136 -3.89 -11.09 7.44
CA GLN A 136 -3.66 -12.46 6.97
C GLN A 136 -3.43 -12.49 5.46
N THR A 137 -2.84 -13.58 4.98
CA THR A 137 -2.52 -13.74 3.57
C THR A 137 -3.78 -13.76 2.69
N LEU A 138 -4.81 -14.51 3.11
CA LEU A 138 -6.08 -14.64 2.39
C LEU A 138 -7.25 -14.83 3.37
N PRO A 139 -8.39 -14.13 3.17
CA PRO A 139 -8.55 -13.01 2.25
C PRO A 139 -7.76 -11.79 2.72
N MET A 140 -7.11 -11.10 1.78
CA MET A 140 -6.32 -9.91 2.09
C MET A 140 -7.24 -8.72 2.38
N LYS A 141 -7.36 -8.33 3.63
CA LYS A 141 -8.17 -7.17 4.09
C LYS A 141 -7.32 -5.90 4.29
N PHE A 142 -6.00 -6.03 4.32
CA PHE A 142 -5.05 -4.91 4.46
C PHE A 142 -3.98 -5.01 3.38
N ALA A 143 -3.45 -3.86 2.95
CA ALA A 143 -2.33 -3.83 2.01
C ALA A 143 -1.02 -4.29 2.68
N CYS A 144 -0.06 -4.69 1.85
CA CYS A 144 1.25 -5.16 2.25
C CYS A 144 2.28 -4.07 1.94
N PRO A 145 2.62 -3.20 2.90
CA PRO A 145 3.63 -2.19 2.73
C PRO A 145 5.05 -2.77 2.78
N SER A 146 5.94 -2.10 2.05
CA SER A 146 7.39 -2.26 2.15
C SER A 146 8.01 -0.88 2.30
N VAL A 147 9.01 -0.75 3.16
CA VAL A 147 9.57 0.54 3.56
C VAL A 147 11.06 0.45 3.76
N VAL A 148 11.76 1.51 3.41
CA VAL A 148 13.17 1.72 3.78
C VAL A 148 13.33 3.08 4.44
N LEU A 149 14.12 3.12 5.50
CA LEU A 149 14.45 4.33 6.27
C LEU A 149 15.95 4.56 6.22
N ARG A 150 16.36 5.81 6.01
CA ARG A 150 17.73 6.28 6.20
C ARG A 150 17.76 7.27 7.34
N GLU A 151 18.56 6.96 8.37
CA GLU A 151 18.74 7.77 9.56
C GLU A 151 20.20 7.74 9.97
N GLY A 152 20.82 8.92 10.22
CA GLY A 152 22.21 9.01 10.70
C GLY A 152 23.27 8.30 9.84
N GLY A 153 23.00 8.11 8.55
CA GLY A 153 23.89 7.35 7.66
C GLY A 153 23.55 5.86 7.54
N THR A 154 22.73 5.33 8.43
CA THR A 154 22.30 3.92 8.44
C THR A 154 21.03 3.74 7.60
N ASN A 155 20.97 2.63 6.86
CA ASN A 155 19.78 2.19 6.14
C ASN A 155 19.14 1.02 6.88
N SER A 156 17.82 1.05 7.01
CA SER A 156 17.01 -0.06 7.52
C SER A 156 15.82 -0.29 6.60
N GLY A 157 15.33 -1.52 6.55
CA GLY A 157 14.19 -1.89 5.73
C GLY A 157 13.25 -2.83 6.48
N ALA A 158 11.96 -2.75 6.16
CA ALA A 158 10.95 -3.66 6.67
C ALA A 158 9.86 -3.88 5.64
N THR A 159 9.22 -5.04 5.70
CA THR A 159 8.09 -5.41 4.86
C THR A 159 7.01 -6.09 5.70
N GLU A 160 5.78 -6.14 5.18
CA GLU A 160 4.67 -6.82 5.83
C GLU A 160 5.00 -8.30 6.08
N ILE A 161 4.96 -8.70 7.33
CA ILE A 161 5.39 -10.03 7.78
C ILE A 161 4.43 -11.17 7.46
N PHE A 162 3.16 -10.86 7.18
CA PHE A 162 2.14 -11.86 6.85
C PHE A 162 2.15 -12.27 5.38
N GLN A 163 3.03 -11.67 4.58
CA GLN A 163 3.15 -11.95 3.15
C GLN A 163 4.55 -12.52 2.85
N PRO A 164 4.65 -13.75 2.36
CA PRO A 164 5.93 -14.44 2.22
C PRO A 164 6.79 -13.98 1.02
N TRP A 165 6.30 -13.02 0.24
CA TRP A 165 6.99 -12.52 -0.98
C TRP A 165 7.64 -11.15 -0.81
N GLY A 166 7.64 -10.60 0.40
CA GLY A 166 8.35 -9.38 0.72
C GLY A 166 9.65 -9.67 1.46
N ASP A 167 10.69 -8.92 1.17
CA ASP A 167 11.96 -8.98 1.91
C ASP A 167 12.61 -7.59 1.97
N ALA A 168 13.52 -7.41 2.92
CA ALA A 168 14.32 -6.22 3.10
C ALA A 168 15.80 -6.60 3.20
N VAL A 169 16.61 -6.09 2.28
CA VAL A 169 18.06 -6.33 2.23
C VAL A 169 18.79 -5.00 2.34
N ALA A 170 19.82 -4.96 3.17
CA ALA A 170 20.73 -3.82 3.29
C ALA A 170 22.14 -4.25 2.88
N GLU A 171 22.86 -3.37 2.17
CA GLU A 171 24.30 -3.48 2.03
C GLU A 171 24.95 -3.05 3.34
N GLY A 172 25.91 -3.86 3.80
CA GLY A 172 26.71 -3.61 4.99
C GLY A 172 27.80 -2.56 4.78
#